data_1aa8ec48ff5371d91f5c573486bed0c0
#
_entry.id   1aa8ec48ff5371d91f5c573486bed0c0
#
_cell.length_a   1.000
_cell.length_b   1.000
_cell.length_c   1.000
_cell.angle_alpha   90.00
_cell.angle_beta   90.00
_cell.angle_gamma   90.00
#
_symmetry.space_group_name_H-M   'P 1'
#
loop_
_entity.id
_entity.type
_entity.pdbx_description
1 polymer ?
#
loop_
_entity_poly.entity_id
_entity_poly.type
_entity_poly.pdbx_seq_one_letter_code
_entity_poly.pdbx_strand_id
1 'polypeptide(L)'
;MKIRDAVPEDAPAACEVIRRSIIELCAADHHNEPVILERWLANKTAEIVASWIRQPGNSVLLAVEGNAVLAVGSVTDEGEITLNYVSPEARFRGVSRAMIAALETRAGEGGNQRCILVSTETARRFYRSAGYTEDGPPQRKFGTAGSYPMSKQLAVIRLEPVLEALPAGFDALRVEARAEAYKFVERLVADWASGELRFDRPGEVLFAAYAGNELAAVGGLTLDPVLPETLRLRRFYVRERHRRSGIGRRLATALLKRTSQARRPATVNAGPGSAVFWEAVGFVSDERDGHTHLFPPEPTTDRN
;
A
#
# COMPACT_ATOMS: atom_id res chain seq x y z
N MET A 1 -3.12 -13.83 2.41
CA MET A 1 -1.83 -13.12 2.55
C MET A 1 -2.09 -11.67 2.94
N LYS A 2 -1.44 -11.17 3.99
CA LYS A 2 -1.49 -9.78 4.49
C LYS A 2 -0.09 -9.19 4.48
N ILE A 3 0.05 -7.89 4.18
CA ILE A 3 1.32 -7.16 4.36
C ILE A 3 1.16 -6.23 5.56
N ARG A 4 2.13 -6.26 6.47
CA ARG A 4 2.15 -5.43 7.67
C ARG A 4 3.56 -4.95 8.02
N ASP A 5 3.66 -3.97 8.88
CA ASP A 5 4.94 -3.59 9.48
C ASP A 5 5.50 -4.76 10.31
N ALA A 6 6.82 -4.90 10.26
CA ALA A 6 7.54 -5.85 11.10
C ALA A 6 7.68 -5.31 12.53
N VAL A 7 7.62 -6.20 13.49
CA VAL A 7 8.01 -5.93 14.89
C VAL A 7 9.30 -6.68 15.22
N PRO A 8 10.08 -6.25 16.23
CA PRO A 8 11.37 -6.89 16.56
C PRO A 8 11.30 -8.40 16.77
N GLU A 9 10.16 -8.89 17.25
CA GLU A 9 9.88 -10.31 17.48
C GLU A 9 9.81 -11.14 16.19
N ASP A 10 9.56 -10.48 15.06
CA ASP A 10 9.55 -11.12 13.74
C ASP A 10 10.95 -11.40 13.19
N ALA A 11 12.00 -10.81 13.77
CA ALA A 11 13.35 -10.85 13.22
C ALA A 11 13.90 -12.26 12.95
N PRO A 12 13.68 -13.28 13.79
CA PRO A 12 14.15 -14.64 13.49
C PRO A 12 13.53 -15.21 12.22
N ALA A 13 12.20 -15.12 12.08
CA ALA A 13 11.48 -15.61 10.90
C ALA A 13 11.82 -14.80 9.63
N ALA A 14 11.92 -13.48 9.75
CA ALA A 14 12.35 -12.62 8.66
C ALA A 14 13.78 -12.94 8.19
N CYS A 15 14.70 -13.14 9.13
CA CYS A 15 16.08 -13.54 8.86
C CYS A 15 16.13 -14.87 8.09
N GLU A 16 15.34 -15.86 8.50
CA GLU A 16 15.28 -17.16 7.83
C GLU A 16 14.82 -17.00 6.36
N VAL A 17 13.76 -16.25 6.11
CA VAL A 17 13.28 -15.97 4.74
C VAL A 17 14.37 -15.29 3.91
N ILE A 18 15.05 -14.29 4.45
CA ILE A 18 16.13 -13.59 3.74
C ILE A 18 17.26 -14.57 3.38
N ARG A 19 17.74 -15.35 4.35
CA ARG A 19 18.83 -16.31 4.15
C ARG A 19 18.47 -17.38 3.13
N ARG A 20 17.29 -18.01 3.27
CA ARG A 20 16.82 -19.03 2.33
C ARG A 20 16.62 -18.47 0.94
N SER A 21 16.07 -17.27 0.82
CA SER A 21 15.95 -16.59 -0.47
C SER A 21 17.29 -16.38 -1.16
N ILE A 22 18.31 -15.95 -0.41
CA ILE A 22 19.67 -15.80 -0.96
C ILE A 22 20.23 -17.16 -1.39
N ILE A 23 20.20 -18.16 -0.52
CA ILE A 23 20.81 -19.46 -0.78
C ILE A 23 20.14 -20.19 -1.94
N GLU A 24 18.81 -20.26 -1.93
CA GLU A 24 18.05 -21.13 -2.83
C GLU A 24 17.65 -20.42 -4.13
N LEU A 25 17.51 -19.07 -4.12
CA LEU A 25 16.93 -18.35 -5.26
C LEU A 25 17.92 -17.46 -6.00
N CYS A 26 19.05 -17.09 -5.40
CA CYS A 26 20.03 -16.19 -6.01
C CYS A 26 21.27 -16.93 -6.56
N ALA A 27 21.10 -18.17 -6.99
CA ALA A 27 22.22 -18.98 -7.50
C ALA A 27 22.93 -18.35 -8.72
N ALA A 28 22.21 -17.60 -9.56
CA ALA A 28 22.80 -16.87 -10.68
C ALA A 28 23.71 -15.70 -10.23
N ASP A 29 23.58 -15.24 -8.99
CA ASP A 29 24.38 -14.15 -8.46
C ASP A 29 25.60 -14.63 -7.70
N HIS A 30 25.48 -15.71 -6.90
CA HIS A 30 26.58 -16.22 -6.09
C HIS A 30 27.26 -17.46 -6.70
N HIS A 31 26.73 -18.02 -7.81
CA HIS A 31 27.28 -19.18 -8.53
C HIS A 31 27.59 -20.40 -7.64
N ASN A 32 26.93 -20.51 -6.49
CA ASN A 32 27.20 -21.48 -5.43
C ASN A 32 28.64 -21.41 -4.87
N GLU A 33 29.33 -20.28 -5.04
CA GLU A 33 30.66 -20.06 -4.49
C GLU A 33 30.57 -19.80 -2.98
N PRO A 34 31.18 -20.66 -2.12
CA PRO A 34 31.05 -20.53 -0.66
C PRO A 34 31.48 -19.17 -0.11
N VAL A 35 32.56 -18.60 -0.65
CA VAL A 35 33.12 -17.30 -0.20
C VAL A 35 32.15 -16.15 -0.50
N ILE A 36 31.48 -16.15 -1.65
CA ILE A 36 30.51 -15.13 -2.02
C ILE A 36 29.28 -15.26 -1.11
N LEU A 37 28.79 -16.48 -0.95
CA LEU A 37 27.62 -16.77 -0.14
C LEU A 37 27.84 -16.43 1.33
N GLU A 38 28.97 -16.82 1.93
CA GLU A 38 29.33 -16.48 3.30
C GLU A 38 29.37 -14.97 3.52
N ARG A 39 30.02 -14.23 2.61
CA ARG A 39 30.10 -12.77 2.67
C ARG A 39 28.72 -12.10 2.55
N TRP A 40 27.85 -12.62 1.68
CA TRP A 40 26.50 -12.09 1.51
C TRP A 40 25.62 -12.35 2.73
N LEU A 41 25.81 -13.50 3.40
CA LEU A 41 25.05 -13.92 4.58
C LEU A 41 25.59 -13.34 5.89
N ALA A 42 26.80 -12.80 5.93
CA ALA A 42 27.49 -12.37 7.14
C ALA A 42 26.69 -11.38 8.01
N ASN A 43 25.94 -10.48 7.37
CA ASN A 43 25.09 -9.51 8.07
C ASN A 43 23.59 -9.90 8.06
N LYS A 44 23.25 -11.15 7.79
CA LYS A 44 21.88 -11.65 7.83
C LYS A 44 21.70 -12.53 9.05
N THR A 45 21.72 -11.90 10.23
CA THR A 45 21.43 -12.52 11.53
C THR A 45 20.15 -11.93 12.11
N ALA A 46 19.51 -12.67 13.03
CA ALA A 46 18.27 -12.19 13.65
C ALA A 46 18.47 -10.85 14.39
N GLU A 47 19.64 -10.66 15.05
CA GLU A 47 19.99 -9.43 15.77
C GLU A 47 20.12 -8.25 14.84
N ILE A 48 20.76 -8.43 13.67
CA ILE A 48 20.92 -7.38 12.67
C ILE A 48 19.56 -7.06 12.02
N VAL A 49 18.75 -8.06 11.71
CA VAL A 49 17.38 -7.83 11.19
C VAL A 49 16.53 -7.09 12.22
N ALA A 50 16.62 -7.45 13.51
CA ALA A 50 15.95 -6.71 14.57
C ALA A 50 16.43 -5.24 14.67
N SER A 51 17.72 -4.98 14.42
CA SER A 51 18.23 -3.61 14.37
C SER A 51 17.66 -2.82 13.21
N TRP A 52 17.52 -3.42 12.03
CA TRP A 52 16.87 -2.77 10.86
C TRP A 52 15.40 -2.44 11.12
N ILE A 53 14.68 -3.31 11.83
CA ILE A 53 13.27 -3.10 12.20
C ILE A 53 13.14 -1.90 13.17
N ARG A 54 14.10 -1.73 14.09
CA ARG A 54 14.10 -0.61 15.06
C ARG A 54 14.67 0.67 14.51
N GLN A 55 15.34 0.63 13.37
CA GLN A 55 16.05 1.79 12.83
C GLN A 55 15.08 2.88 12.40
N PRO A 56 15.16 4.10 12.96
CA PRO A 56 14.40 5.24 12.46
C PRO A 56 14.71 5.49 10.98
N GLY A 57 13.70 5.88 10.22
CA GLY A 57 13.86 6.14 8.78
C GLY A 57 13.94 4.88 7.91
N ASN A 58 13.72 3.69 8.47
CA ASN A 58 13.67 2.43 7.74
C ASN A 58 12.36 1.68 8.04
N SER A 59 11.53 1.53 7.05
CA SER A 59 10.29 0.75 7.15
C SER A 59 10.52 -0.68 6.69
N VAL A 60 10.42 -1.65 7.60
CA VAL A 60 10.48 -3.09 7.28
C VAL A 60 9.07 -3.66 7.23
N LEU A 61 8.71 -4.28 6.11
CA LEU A 61 7.40 -4.90 5.88
C LEU A 61 7.53 -6.42 5.73
N LEU A 62 6.52 -7.13 6.23
CA LEU A 62 6.38 -8.58 6.05
C LEU A 62 5.10 -8.93 5.29
N ALA A 63 5.20 -9.84 4.34
CA ALA A 63 4.04 -10.53 3.81
C ALA A 63 3.83 -11.81 4.62
N VAL A 64 2.65 -11.95 5.24
CA VAL A 64 2.34 -13.08 6.13
C VAL A 64 1.06 -13.81 5.70
N GLU A 65 1.02 -15.11 5.98
CA GLU A 65 -0.17 -15.95 5.79
C GLU A 65 -0.26 -16.92 6.99
N GLY A 66 -1.28 -16.71 7.84
CA GLY A 66 -1.27 -17.30 9.18
C GLY A 66 -0.02 -16.87 9.94
N ASN A 67 0.74 -17.85 10.45
CA ASN A 67 2.00 -17.62 11.18
C ASN A 67 3.24 -17.63 10.25
N ALA A 68 3.08 -17.90 8.96
CA ALA A 68 4.20 -18.00 8.02
C ALA A 68 4.59 -16.64 7.45
N VAL A 69 5.88 -16.32 7.49
CA VAL A 69 6.45 -15.17 6.77
C VAL A 69 6.78 -15.61 5.35
N LEU A 70 6.15 -14.99 4.37
CA LEU A 70 6.29 -15.29 2.95
C LEU A 70 7.29 -14.39 2.23
N ALA A 71 7.44 -13.15 2.69
CA ALA A 71 8.42 -12.22 2.14
C ALA A 71 8.79 -11.15 3.16
N VAL A 72 9.98 -10.58 2.95
CA VAL A 72 10.53 -9.45 3.72
C VAL A 72 10.94 -8.36 2.75
N GLY A 73 10.48 -7.14 2.99
CA GLY A 73 10.87 -5.96 2.23
C GLY A 73 11.25 -4.82 3.15
N SER A 74 12.10 -3.91 2.70
CA SER A 74 12.34 -2.66 3.41
C SER A 74 12.55 -1.48 2.47
N VAL A 75 12.16 -0.30 2.93
CA VAL A 75 12.33 0.97 2.24
C VAL A 75 12.71 2.05 3.24
N THR A 76 13.67 2.89 2.87
CA THR A 76 14.09 4.04 3.67
C THR A 76 13.18 5.25 3.43
N ASP A 77 13.28 6.24 4.32
CA ASP A 77 12.55 7.51 4.17
C ASP A 77 12.95 8.29 2.90
N GLU A 78 14.13 8.00 2.31
CA GLU A 78 14.58 8.57 1.04
C GLU A 78 14.06 7.79 -0.19
N GLY A 79 13.27 6.73 0.02
CA GLY A 79 12.70 5.91 -1.05
C GLY A 79 13.63 4.86 -1.62
N GLU A 80 14.73 4.51 -0.92
CA GLU A 80 15.59 3.39 -1.29
C GLU A 80 15.00 2.07 -0.79
N ILE A 81 14.72 1.16 -1.71
CA ILE A 81 14.29 -0.21 -1.38
C ILE A 81 15.53 -1.06 -1.18
N THR A 82 15.79 -1.41 0.07
CA THR A 82 17.01 -2.11 0.51
C THR A 82 16.82 -3.62 0.64
N LEU A 83 15.58 -4.09 0.85
CA LEU A 83 15.23 -5.50 0.91
C LEU A 83 13.98 -5.79 0.09
N ASN A 84 13.98 -6.91 -0.64
CA ASN A 84 12.78 -7.51 -1.22
C ASN A 84 13.06 -9.00 -1.47
N TYR A 85 12.93 -9.79 -0.41
CA TYR A 85 13.19 -11.22 -0.41
C TYR A 85 11.89 -12.00 -0.24
N VAL A 86 11.76 -13.11 -0.96
CA VAL A 86 10.59 -13.99 -0.92
C VAL A 86 11.01 -15.39 -0.49
N SER A 87 10.21 -16.04 0.34
CA SER A 87 10.40 -17.46 0.68
C SER A 87 10.34 -18.33 -0.59
N PRO A 88 11.21 -19.35 -0.72
CA PRO A 88 11.17 -20.28 -1.85
C PRO A 88 9.79 -20.85 -2.14
N GLU A 89 9.03 -21.21 -1.11
CA GLU A 89 7.68 -21.78 -1.21
C GLU A 89 6.62 -20.75 -1.69
N ALA A 90 6.91 -19.47 -1.56
CA ALA A 90 6.01 -18.39 -1.95
C ALA A 90 6.27 -17.84 -3.36
N ARG A 91 7.23 -18.41 -4.11
CA ARG A 91 7.53 -18.01 -5.49
C ARG A 91 6.32 -18.20 -6.41
N PHE A 92 6.22 -17.35 -7.42
CA PHE A 92 5.17 -17.36 -8.46
C PHE A 92 3.75 -17.17 -7.95
N ARG A 93 3.56 -16.87 -6.65
CA ARG A 93 2.26 -16.58 -6.02
C ARG A 93 1.93 -15.07 -6.02
N GLY A 94 2.70 -14.25 -6.71
CA GLY A 94 2.51 -12.78 -6.75
C GLY A 94 3.01 -12.05 -5.50
N VAL A 95 3.62 -12.74 -4.53
CA VAL A 95 4.05 -12.18 -3.24
C VAL A 95 5.07 -11.06 -3.42
N SER A 96 6.13 -11.26 -4.24
CA SER A 96 7.14 -10.22 -4.50
C SER A 96 6.54 -8.99 -5.19
N ARG A 97 5.54 -9.17 -6.06
CA ARG A 97 4.83 -8.06 -6.71
C ARG A 97 3.97 -7.27 -5.72
N ALA A 98 3.32 -7.95 -4.80
CA ALA A 98 2.56 -7.30 -3.73
C ALA A 98 3.50 -6.56 -2.75
N MET A 99 4.65 -7.16 -2.42
CA MET A 99 5.65 -6.55 -1.54
C MET A 99 6.22 -5.27 -2.16
N ILE A 100 6.68 -5.31 -3.42
CA ILE A 100 7.23 -4.11 -4.07
C ILE A 100 6.19 -2.98 -4.15
N ALA A 101 4.93 -3.30 -4.45
CA ALA A 101 3.85 -2.31 -4.46
C ALA A 101 3.59 -1.69 -3.07
N ALA A 102 3.73 -2.47 -2.00
CA ALA A 102 3.61 -1.97 -0.63
C ALA A 102 4.77 -1.05 -0.24
N LEU A 103 6.00 -1.39 -0.64
CA LEU A 103 7.19 -0.55 -0.43
C LEU A 103 7.09 0.77 -1.21
N GLU A 104 6.67 0.73 -2.47
CA GLU A 104 6.40 1.92 -3.29
C GLU A 104 5.31 2.82 -2.66
N THR A 105 4.26 2.20 -2.13
CA THR A 105 3.20 2.93 -1.41
C THR A 105 3.77 3.61 -0.16
N ARG A 106 4.57 2.91 0.64
CA ARG A 106 5.21 3.45 1.85
C ARG A 106 6.15 4.63 1.49
N ALA A 107 6.98 4.50 0.45
CA ALA A 107 7.83 5.57 -0.05
C ALA A 107 7.00 6.79 -0.48
N GLY A 108 5.91 6.58 -1.22
CA GLY A 108 5.01 7.65 -1.65
C GLY A 108 4.27 8.34 -0.49
N GLU A 109 3.90 7.60 0.56
CA GLU A 109 3.34 8.15 1.80
C GLU A 109 4.36 9.05 2.52
N GLY A 110 5.65 8.71 2.47
CA GLY A 110 6.77 9.53 2.93
C GLY A 110 7.08 10.75 2.05
N GLY A 111 6.36 10.93 0.93
CA GLY A 111 6.53 12.08 0.03
C GLY A 111 7.51 11.84 -1.12
N ASN A 112 8.09 10.65 -1.23
CA ASN A 112 9.01 10.34 -2.33
C ASN A 112 8.27 10.27 -3.66
N GLN A 113 8.86 10.87 -4.68
CA GLN A 113 8.36 10.81 -6.06
C GLN A 113 9.04 9.69 -6.87
N ARG A 114 10.04 9.03 -6.30
CA ARG A 114 10.85 8.01 -6.94
C ARG A 114 11.27 6.96 -5.93
N CYS A 115 11.24 5.70 -6.32
CA CYS A 115 11.94 4.62 -5.64
C CYS A 115 13.23 4.28 -6.37
N ILE A 116 14.26 3.99 -5.61
CA ILE A 116 15.56 3.50 -6.11
C ILE A 116 15.88 2.15 -5.46
N LEU A 117 16.63 1.34 -6.15
CA LEU A 117 17.14 0.07 -5.62
C LEU A 117 18.38 -0.37 -6.40
N VAL A 118 19.09 -1.35 -5.84
CA VAL A 118 20.15 -2.06 -6.55
C VAL A 118 19.70 -3.51 -6.73
N SER A 119 19.43 -3.88 -7.98
CA SER A 119 18.99 -5.23 -8.34
C SER A 119 20.18 -6.18 -8.50
N THR A 120 19.98 -7.43 -8.13
CA THR A 120 20.82 -8.55 -8.54
C THR A 120 20.46 -9.00 -9.96
N GLU A 121 21.29 -9.83 -10.60
CA GLU A 121 20.96 -10.42 -11.92
C GLU A 121 19.67 -11.26 -11.84
N THR A 122 19.51 -12.07 -10.79
CA THR A 122 18.31 -12.89 -10.56
C THR A 122 17.03 -12.05 -10.54
N ALA A 123 17.04 -10.87 -9.89
CA ALA A 123 15.86 -10.04 -9.70
C ALA A 123 15.63 -9.01 -10.82
N ARG A 124 16.60 -8.78 -11.68
CA ARG A 124 16.59 -7.73 -12.71
C ARG A 124 15.37 -7.78 -13.62
N ARG A 125 15.01 -8.97 -14.11
CA ARG A 125 13.82 -9.17 -14.97
C ARG A 125 12.52 -8.86 -14.21
N PHE A 126 12.45 -9.23 -12.93
CA PHE A 126 11.32 -8.94 -12.08
C PHE A 126 11.13 -7.41 -11.92
N TYR A 127 12.18 -6.66 -11.57
CA TYR A 127 12.07 -5.21 -11.39
C TYR A 127 11.74 -4.49 -12.71
N ARG A 128 12.30 -4.90 -13.84
CA ARG A 128 11.87 -4.38 -15.16
C ARG A 128 10.36 -4.59 -15.38
N SER A 129 9.84 -5.79 -15.05
CA SER A 129 8.39 -6.08 -15.15
C SER A 129 7.54 -5.31 -14.15
N ALA A 130 8.13 -4.80 -13.07
CA ALA A 130 7.50 -3.92 -12.09
C ALA A 130 7.62 -2.43 -12.46
N GLY A 131 8.23 -2.10 -13.62
CA GLY A 131 8.33 -0.74 -14.15
C GLY A 131 9.59 0.02 -13.73
N TYR A 132 10.60 -0.67 -13.19
CA TYR A 132 11.92 -0.07 -12.94
C TYR A 132 12.76 -0.02 -14.18
N THR A 133 13.52 1.06 -14.34
CA THR A 133 14.51 1.27 -15.39
C THR A 133 15.92 1.32 -14.80
N GLU A 134 16.92 0.90 -15.56
CA GLU A 134 18.30 0.95 -15.13
C GLU A 134 18.84 2.38 -15.19
N ASP A 135 19.55 2.79 -14.14
CA ASP A 135 20.10 4.15 -13.97
C ASP A 135 21.58 4.23 -14.35
N GLY A 136 22.13 3.21 -14.99
CA GLY A 136 23.54 3.19 -15.41
C GLY A 136 24.09 1.78 -15.62
N PRO A 137 25.40 1.67 -15.88
CA PRO A 137 26.04 0.39 -16.09
C PRO A 137 26.04 -0.45 -14.81
N PRO A 138 26.13 -1.78 -14.95
CA PRO A 138 26.22 -2.68 -13.81
C PRO A 138 27.47 -2.37 -12.98
N GLN A 139 27.28 -2.42 -11.66
CA GLN A 139 28.34 -2.21 -10.68
C GLN A 139 28.73 -3.55 -10.05
N ARG A 140 29.99 -3.72 -9.64
CA ARG A 140 30.41 -4.86 -8.85
C ARG A 140 30.15 -4.55 -7.36
N LYS A 141 29.15 -5.18 -6.76
CA LYS A 141 28.92 -5.16 -5.30
C LYS A 141 29.00 -6.59 -4.76
N PHE A 142 29.58 -6.76 -3.59
CA PHE A 142 29.62 -8.03 -2.83
C PHE A 142 30.32 -9.22 -3.55
N GLY A 143 31.08 -8.98 -4.61
CA GLY A 143 31.69 -10.07 -5.40
C GLY A 143 30.72 -10.82 -6.32
N THR A 144 29.47 -10.36 -6.42
CA THR A 144 28.46 -10.92 -7.32
C THR A 144 28.70 -10.54 -8.79
N ALA A 145 28.08 -11.28 -9.72
CA ALA A 145 28.25 -11.12 -11.17
C ALA A 145 27.87 -9.70 -11.67
N GLY A 146 26.92 -9.06 -11.02
CA GLY A 146 26.50 -7.69 -11.33
C GLY A 146 25.46 -7.16 -10.38
N SER A 147 25.53 -5.85 -10.11
CA SER A 147 24.54 -5.10 -9.36
C SER A 147 24.02 -3.99 -10.26
N TYR A 148 22.72 -3.92 -10.45
CA TYR A 148 22.06 -3.01 -11.39
C TYR A 148 21.35 -1.91 -10.63
N PRO A 149 21.88 -0.67 -10.58
CA PRO A 149 21.12 0.47 -10.06
C PRO A 149 19.87 0.67 -10.91
N MET A 150 18.74 0.72 -10.27
CA MET A 150 17.44 0.87 -10.94
C MET A 150 16.56 1.84 -10.20
N SER A 151 15.67 2.51 -10.92
CA SER A 151 14.67 3.39 -10.34
C SER A 151 13.33 3.32 -11.05
N LYS A 152 12.33 3.80 -10.33
CA LYS A 152 10.97 3.96 -10.83
C LYS A 152 10.39 5.26 -10.30
N GLN A 153 9.84 6.07 -11.20
CA GLN A 153 9.04 7.23 -10.80
C GLN A 153 7.72 6.72 -10.20
N LEU A 154 7.40 7.21 -9.02
CA LEU A 154 6.12 6.93 -8.38
C LEU A 154 5.06 7.88 -8.93
N ALA A 155 3.85 7.38 -9.10
CA ALA A 155 2.74 8.26 -9.47
C ALA A 155 2.53 9.29 -8.36
N VAL A 156 2.62 10.57 -8.69
CA VAL A 156 2.26 11.65 -7.77
C VAL A 156 0.76 11.57 -7.53
N ILE A 157 0.38 11.14 -6.34
CA ILE A 157 -1.03 11.07 -5.94
C ILE A 157 -1.38 12.41 -5.29
N ARG A 158 -2.30 13.14 -5.93
CA ARG A 158 -2.86 14.39 -5.43
C ARG A 158 -4.31 14.16 -5.00
N LEU A 159 -4.65 14.60 -3.80
CA LEU A 159 -6.01 14.55 -3.27
C LEU A 159 -6.56 15.97 -3.22
N GLU A 160 -7.72 16.17 -3.82
CA GLU A 160 -8.40 17.46 -3.85
C GLU A 160 -9.83 17.33 -3.33
N PRO A 161 -10.28 18.22 -2.45
CA PRO A 161 -11.70 18.26 -2.09
C PRO A 161 -12.53 18.71 -3.31
N VAL A 162 -13.65 18.04 -3.52
CA VAL A 162 -14.63 18.40 -4.55
C VAL A 162 -15.63 19.35 -3.90
N LEU A 163 -15.70 20.58 -4.39
CA LEU A 163 -16.50 21.64 -3.76
C LEU A 163 -17.72 22.03 -4.61
N GLU A 164 -17.50 22.61 -5.77
CA GLU A 164 -18.58 23.22 -6.58
C GLU A 164 -19.12 22.31 -7.68
N ALA A 165 -18.22 21.57 -8.33
CA ALA A 165 -18.55 20.68 -9.44
C ALA A 165 -17.79 19.36 -9.33
N LEU A 166 -18.35 18.30 -9.90
CA LEU A 166 -17.62 17.04 -10.05
C LEU A 166 -16.36 17.27 -10.89
N PRO A 167 -15.24 16.58 -10.55
CA PRO A 167 -13.94 16.90 -11.12
C PRO A 167 -13.86 16.59 -12.62
N ALA A 168 -12.97 17.29 -13.32
CA ALA A 168 -12.65 16.97 -14.71
C ALA A 168 -12.20 15.49 -14.83
N GLY A 169 -12.68 14.81 -15.87
CA GLY A 169 -12.44 13.38 -16.07
C GLY A 169 -13.41 12.46 -15.33
N PHE A 170 -14.38 13.00 -14.59
CA PHE A 170 -15.36 12.19 -13.86
C PHE A 170 -16.21 11.30 -14.78
N ASP A 171 -16.56 11.76 -15.97
CA ASP A 171 -17.35 10.98 -16.94
C ASP A 171 -16.62 9.71 -17.37
N ALA A 172 -15.30 9.75 -17.56
CA ALA A 172 -14.50 8.56 -17.85
C ALA A 172 -14.51 7.57 -16.68
N LEU A 173 -14.36 8.05 -15.45
CA LEU A 173 -14.46 7.23 -14.24
C LEU A 173 -15.86 6.60 -14.11
N ARG A 174 -16.90 7.38 -14.39
CA ARG A 174 -18.31 6.93 -14.38
C ARG A 174 -18.56 5.81 -15.38
N VAL A 175 -18.05 5.93 -16.61
CA VAL A 175 -18.19 4.90 -17.65
C VAL A 175 -17.53 3.59 -17.20
N GLU A 176 -16.32 3.64 -16.66
CA GLU A 176 -15.62 2.46 -16.12
C GLU A 176 -16.39 1.83 -14.96
N ALA A 177 -16.83 2.64 -13.99
CA ALA A 177 -17.60 2.13 -12.85
C ALA A 177 -18.92 1.46 -13.27
N ARG A 178 -19.59 1.98 -14.31
CA ARG A 178 -20.79 1.37 -14.88
C ARG A 178 -20.48 0.03 -15.53
N ALA A 179 -19.39 -0.09 -16.28
CA ALA A 179 -18.97 -1.33 -16.90
C ALA A 179 -18.68 -2.42 -15.85
N GLU A 180 -18.22 -2.04 -14.66
CA GLU A 180 -18.02 -2.91 -13.50
C GLU A 180 -19.28 -3.09 -12.63
N ALA A 181 -20.44 -2.62 -13.06
CA ALA A 181 -21.72 -2.68 -12.33
C ALA A 181 -21.77 -1.90 -11.00
N TYR A 182 -20.88 -0.94 -10.78
CA TYR A 182 -20.88 -0.07 -9.58
C TYR A 182 -21.92 1.06 -9.69
N LYS A 183 -23.17 0.77 -9.36
CA LYS A 183 -24.30 1.71 -9.43
C LYS A 183 -24.18 2.94 -8.52
N PHE A 184 -23.31 2.89 -7.50
CA PHE A 184 -23.17 4.00 -6.55
C PHE A 184 -22.49 5.23 -7.15
N VAL A 185 -21.72 5.09 -8.23
CA VAL A 185 -21.15 6.24 -8.95
C VAL A 185 -22.24 6.99 -9.72
N GLU A 186 -23.20 6.27 -10.33
CA GLU A 186 -24.37 6.89 -10.95
C GLU A 186 -25.22 7.63 -9.89
N ARG A 187 -25.40 7.05 -8.72
CA ARG A 187 -26.09 7.73 -7.61
C ARG A 187 -25.36 9.00 -7.16
N LEU A 188 -24.00 9.00 -7.17
CA LEU A 188 -23.24 10.21 -6.85
C LEU A 188 -23.59 11.34 -7.84
N VAL A 189 -23.69 11.05 -9.13
CA VAL A 189 -24.06 12.05 -10.14
C VAL A 189 -25.48 12.58 -9.92
N ALA A 190 -26.44 11.69 -9.67
CA ALA A 190 -27.83 12.07 -9.41
C ALA A 190 -27.97 12.91 -8.14
N ASP A 191 -27.39 12.46 -7.03
CA ASP A 191 -27.40 13.17 -5.73
C ASP A 191 -26.73 14.55 -5.87
N TRP A 192 -25.63 14.64 -6.64
CA TRP A 192 -24.93 15.90 -6.90
C TRP A 192 -25.77 16.86 -7.73
N ALA A 193 -26.42 16.38 -8.78
CA ALA A 193 -27.25 17.20 -9.66
C ALA A 193 -28.52 17.70 -8.96
N SER A 194 -29.15 16.87 -8.13
CA SER A 194 -30.36 17.27 -7.37
C SER A 194 -30.03 18.14 -6.14
N GLY A 195 -28.76 18.20 -5.72
CA GLY A 195 -28.37 18.84 -4.48
C GLY A 195 -28.68 18.03 -3.21
N GLU A 196 -29.14 16.78 -3.34
CA GLU A 196 -29.46 15.90 -2.21
C GLU A 196 -28.21 15.55 -1.38
N LEU A 197 -27.07 15.34 -2.04
CA LEU A 197 -25.80 15.05 -1.38
C LEU A 197 -24.64 15.78 -2.07
N ARG A 198 -24.15 16.83 -1.43
CA ARG A 198 -23.04 17.66 -1.90
C ARG A 198 -21.76 17.47 -1.08
N PHE A 199 -21.78 16.71 0.01
CA PHE A 199 -20.66 16.53 0.94
C PHE A 199 -20.17 17.86 1.53
N ASP A 200 -21.05 18.79 1.75
CA ASP A 200 -20.80 20.20 2.14
C ASP A 200 -21.23 20.52 3.58
N ARG A 201 -21.83 19.53 4.28
CA ARG A 201 -22.18 19.70 5.69
C ARG A 201 -20.94 19.60 6.59
N PRO A 202 -20.97 20.19 7.80
CA PRO A 202 -19.87 20.08 8.73
C PRO A 202 -19.44 18.63 8.99
N GLY A 203 -18.16 18.33 8.73
CA GLY A 203 -17.59 16.98 8.84
C GLY A 203 -17.70 16.12 7.58
N GLU A 204 -18.46 16.53 6.58
CA GLU A 204 -18.54 15.84 5.29
C GLU A 204 -17.46 16.31 4.32
N VAL A 205 -17.06 15.45 3.40
CA VAL A 205 -16.14 15.77 2.31
C VAL A 205 -16.25 14.72 1.19
N LEU A 206 -16.12 15.15 -0.05
CA LEU A 206 -15.82 14.29 -1.20
C LEU A 206 -14.40 14.61 -1.65
N PHE A 207 -13.54 13.61 -1.77
CA PHE A 207 -12.21 13.77 -2.35
C PHE A 207 -12.15 13.15 -3.76
N ALA A 208 -11.47 13.87 -4.65
CA ALA A 208 -10.95 13.37 -5.90
C ALA A 208 -9.46 13.01 -5.71
N ALA A 209 -9.05 11.84 -6.16
CA ALA A 209 -7.65 11.42 -6.17
C ALA A 209 -7.13 11.36 -7.60
N TYR A 210 -6.02 12.03 -7.84
CA TYR A 210 -5.37 12.08 -9.15
C TYR A 210 -4.04 11.31 -9.12
N ALA A 211 -3.76 10.58 -10.19
CA ALA A 211 -2.44 10.03 -10.51
C ALA A 211 -1.84 10.89 -11.62
N GLY A 212 -0.88 11.75 -11.28
CA GLY A 212 -0.48 12.83 -12.18
C GLY A 212 -1.66 13.76 -12.47
N ASN A 213 -2.04 13.89 -13.74
CA ASN A 213 -3.19 14.72 -14.17
C ASN A 213 -4.47 13.91 -14.37
N GLU A 214 -4.46 12.62 -14.17
CA GLU A 214 -5.61 11.76 -14.40
C GLU A 214 -6.41 11.52 -13.12
N LEU A 215 -7.75 11.73 -13.19
CA LEU A 215 -8.65 11.32 -12.11
C LEU A 215 -8.64 9.80 -11.97
N ALA A 216 -8.13 9.32 -10.85
CA ALA A 216 -7.90 7.90 -10.57
C ALA A 216 -8.91 7.31 -9.58
N ALA A 217 -9.44 8.12 -8.67
CA ALA A 217 -10.40 7.66 -7.68
C ALA A 217 -11.25 8.81 -7.14
N VAL A 218 -12.39 8.45 -6.56
CA VAL A 218 -13.22 9.33 -5.73
C VAL A 218 -13.63 8.60 -4.46
N GLY A 219 -13.87 9.34 -3.39
CA GLY A 219 -14.38 8.79 -2.14
C GLY A 219 -14.87 9.89 -1.22
N GLY A 220 -15.98 9.64 -0.55
CA GLY A 220 -16.60 10.64 0.31
C GLY A 220 -16.85 10.15 1.73
N LEU A 221 -16.99 11.13 2.62
CA LEU A 221 -17.35 10.97 4.02
C LEU A 221 -18.59 11.80 4.29
N THR A 222 -19.62 11.20 4.89
CA THR A 222 -20.86 11.87 5.28
C THR A 222 -21.24 11.50 6.70
N LEU A 223 -22.20 12.18 7.27
CA LEU A 223 -22.92 11.67 8.45
C LEU A 223 -23.56 10.32 8.11
N ASP A 224 -23.51 9.39 9.06
CA ASP A 224 -24.18 8.10 8.87
C ASP A 224 -25.70 8.29 9.03
N PRO A 225 -26.52 7.88 8.05
CA PRO A 225 -27.96 8.07 8.13
C PRO A 225 -28.67 7.19 9.17
N VAL A 226 -28.01 6.14 9.66
CA VAL A 226 -28.56 5.19 10.65
C VAL A 226 -27.97 5.44 12.04
N LEU A 227 -26.68 5.81 12.10
CA LEU A 227 -25.93 6.04 13.34
C LEU A 227 -25.48 7.51 13.42
N PRO A 228 -26.27 8.42 14.04
CA PRO A 228 -26.02 9.87 13.99
C PRO A 228 -24.67 10.33 14.51
N GLU A 229 -24.07 9.57 15.45
CA GLU A 229 -22.77 9.88 16.05
C GLU A 229 -21.57 9.33 15.25
N THR A 230 -21.84 8.69 14.09
CA THR A 230 -20.82 8.11 13.22
C THR A 230 -20.73 8.84 11.90
N LEU A 231 -19.59 8.69 11.26
CA LEU A 231 -19.39 9.11 9.88
C LEU A 231 -19.40 7.89 8.97
N ARG A 232 -19.81 8.04 7.72
CA ARG A 232 -19.85 6.95 6.75
C ARG A 232 -18.98 7.23 5.55
N LEU A 233 -18.04 6.31 5.27
CA LEU A 233 -17.36 6.31 3.98
C LEU A 233 -18.30 5.77 2.91
N ARG A 234 -18.46 6.54 1.83
CA ARG A 234 -19.35 6.17 0.73
C ARG A 234 -18.88 6.74 -0.59
N ARG A 235 -19.45 6.24 -1.70
CA ARG A 235 -19.09 6.65 -3.05
C ARG A 235 -17.60 6.41 -3.35
N PHE A 236 -16.99 5.39 -2.71
CA PHE A 236 -15.57 5.09 -2.83
C PHE A 236 -15.30 4.19 -4.02
N TYR A 237 -14.61 4.71 -5.03
CA TYR A 237 -14.26 4.00 -6.25
C TYR A 237 -12.84 4.32 -6.67
N VAL A 238 -12.09 3.29 -7.03
CA VAL A 238 -10.77 3.40 -7.65
C VAL A 238 -10.83 2.74 -9.02
N ARG A 239 -10.47 3.46 -10.06
CA ARG A 239 -10.43 2.95 -11.45
C ARG A 239 -9.51 1.74 -11.52
N GLU A 240 -9.88 0.73 -12.30
CA GLU A 240 -9.23 -0.58 -12.32
C GLU A 240 -7.72 -0.48 -12.53
N ARG A 241 -7.28 0.31 -13.51
CA ARG A 241 -5.86 0.50 -13.84
C ARG A 241 -5.02 1.16 -12.74
N HIS A 242 -5.66 1.83 -11.78
CA HIS A 242 -5.03 2.49 -10.64
C HIS A 242 -5.14 1.69 -9.34
N ARG A 243 -5.80 0.52 -9.36
CA ARG A 243 -5.85 -0.36 -8.19
C ARG A 243 -4.47 -0.93 -7.90
N ARG A 244 -4.22 -1.24 -6.61
CA ARG A 244 -2.93 -1.76 -6.10
C ARG A 244 -1.74 -0.81 -6.27
N SER A 245 -1.99 0.48 -6.59
CA SER A 245 -0.98 1.54 -6.68
C SER A 245 -0.91 2.43 -5.41
N GLY A 246 -1.61 2.04 -4.34
CA GLY A 246 -1.67 2.82 -3.10
C GLY A 246 -2.72 3.93 -3.07
N ILE A 247 -3.30 4.33 -4.23
CA ILE A 247 -4.29 5.43 -4.32
C ILE A 247 -5.48 5.21 -3.39
N GLY A 248 -6.06 4.00 -3.40
CA GLY A 248 -7.19 3.67 -2.53
C GLY A 248 -6.85 3.83 -1.05
N ARG A 249 -5.69 3.32 -0.61
CA ARG A 249 -5.22 3.47 0.77
C ARG A 249 -5.04 4.95 1.13
N ARG A 250 -4.37 5.72 0.29
CA ARG A 250 -4.13 7.15 0.53
C ARG A 250 -5.43 7.95 0.62
N LEU A 251 -6.41 7.65 -0.25
CA LEU A 251 -7.73 8.26 -0.20
C LEU A 251 -8.48 7.88 1.08
N ALA A 252 -8.50 6.59 1.46
CA ALA A 252 -9.12 6.13 2.70
C ALA A 252 -8.47 6.77 3.95
N THR A 253 -7.14 6.81 4.00
CA THR A 253 -6.39 7.46 5.11
C THR A 253 -6.75 8.94 5.23
N ALA A 254 -6.88 9.67 4.12
CA ALA A 254 -7.26 11.08 4.15
C ALA A 254 -8.69 11.29 4.69
N LEU A 255 -9.63 10.40 4.33
CA LEU A 255 -10.99 10.42 4.88
C LEU A 255 -10.99 10.05 6.38
N LEU A 256 -10.24 9.01 6.78
CA LEU A 256 -10.14 8.59 8.18
C LEU A 256 -9.46 9.65 9.07
N LYS A 257 -8.52 10.41 8.54
CA LYS A 257 -7.96 11.57 9.28
C LYS A 257 -9.04 12.58 9.67
N ARG A 258 -10.06 12.76 8.84
CA ARG A 258 -11.22 13.61 9.17
C ARG A 258 -12.05 13.02 10.31
N THR A 259 -12.22 11.70 10.38
CA THR A 259 -12.96 11.02 11.45
C THR A 259 -12.22 11.15 12.79
N SER A 260 -10.90 10.97 12.80
CA SER A 260 -10.06 11.18 13.98
C SER A 260 -10.13 12.64 14.47
N GLN A 261 -10.07 13.61 13.56
CA GLN A 261 -10.23 15.03 13.90
C GLN A 261 -11.60 15.33 14.51
N ALA A 262 -12.66 14.71 14.00
CA ALA A 262 -14.02 14.83 14.53
C ALA A 262 -14.25 13.99 15.77
N ARG A 263 -13.32 13.11 16.17
CA ARG A 263 -13.45 12.12 17.25
C ARG A 263 -14.70 11.24 17.11
N ARG A 264 -15.02 10.87 15.89
CA ARG A 264 -16.17 10.03 15.55
C ARG A 264 -15.71 8.72 14.92
N PRO A 265 -16.35 7.58 15.24
CA PRO A 265 -16.14 6.35 14.51
C PRO A 265 -16.59 6.51 13.06
N ALA A 266 -16.12 5.62 12.19
CA ALA A 266 -16.55 5.59 10.80
C ALA A 266 -17.11 4.23 10.41
N THR A 267 -18.14 4.22 9.59
CA THR A 267 -18.72 3.00 9.02
C THR A 267 -18.45 2.93 7.52
N VAL A 268 -18.44 1.72 6.99
CA VAL A 268 -18.45 1.46 5.56
C VAL A 268 -19.31 0.25 5.25
N ASN A 269 -20.02 0.30 4.12
CA ASN A 269 -20.67 -0.88 3.56
C ASN A 269 -19.76 -1.43 2.46
N ALA A 270 -18.96 -2.44 2.80
CA ALA A 270 -18.02 -3.07 1.90
C ALA A 270 -18.77 -3.82 0.79
N GLY A 271 -18.52 -3.46 -0.45
CA GLY A 271 -19.00 -4.21 -1.60
C GLY A 271 -18.29 -5.57 -1.73
N PRO A 272 -18.82 -6.47 -2.58
CA PRO A 272 -18.21 -7.77 -2.82
C PRO A 272 -16.71 -7.67 -3.13
N GLY A 273 -15.88 -8.43 -2.40
CA GLY A 273 -14.42 -8.47 -2.58
C GLY A 273 -13.63 -7.29 -2.01
N SER A 274 -14.29 -6.29 -1.39
CA SER A 274 -13.59 -5.12 -0.83
C SER A 274 -13.32 -5.21 0.68
N ALA A 275 -13.85 -6.20 1.40
CA ALA A 275 -13.67 -6.39 2.84
C ALA A 275 -12.18 -6.38 3.24
N VAL A 276 -11.35 -7.18 2.54
CA VAL A 276 -9.90 -7.26 2.80
C VAL A 276 -9.20 -5.89 2.68
N PHE A 277 -9.66 -5.03 1.77
CA PHE A 277 -9.12 -3.67 1.66
C PHE A 277 -9.48 -2.85 2.89
N TRP A 278 -10.74 -2.87 3.34
CA TRP A 278 -11.18 -2.11 4.49
C TRP A 278 -10.52 -2.58 5.79
N GLU A 279 -10.40 -3.89 5.99
CA GLU A 279 -9.65 -4.46 7.10
C GLU A 279 -8.18 -4.03 7.08
N ALA A 280 -7.55 -3.98 5.89
CA ALA A 280 -6.15 -3.56 5.74
C ALA A 280 -5.92 -2.06 6.02
N VAL A 281 -6.97 -1.24 6.04
CA VAL A 281 -6.90 0.18 6.45
C VAL A 281 -7.43 0.41 7.86
N GLY A 282 -7.73 -0.66 8.61
CA GLY A 282 -8.02 -0.60 10.04
C GLY A 282 -9.49 -0.74 10.44
N PHE A 283 -10.39 -1.01 9.49
CA PHE A 283 -11.76 -1.36 9.83
C PHE A 283 -11.84 -2.78 10.41
N VAL A 284 -12.79 -2.98 11.29
CA VAL A 284 -13.17 -4.30 11.81
C VAL A 284 -14.54 -4.70 11.29
N SER A 285 -14.78 -5.99 11.07
CA SER A 285 -16.10 -6.50 10.68
C SER A 285 -17.12 -6.17 11.76
N ASP A 286 -18.22 -5.56 11.36
CA ASP A 286 -19.35 -5.18 12.22
C ASP A 286 -20.61 -5.16 11.36
N GLU A 287 -21.22 -6.34 11.19
CA GLU A 287 -22.41 -6.51 10.35
C GLU A 287 -23.66 -6.08 11.11
N ARG A 288 -24.13 -4.87 10.85
CA ARG A 288 -25.40 -4.30 11.34
C ARG A 288 -26.17 -3.68 10.20
N ASP A 289 -27.40 -3.31 10.47
CA ASP A 289 -28.23 -2.60 9.51
C ASP A 289 -27.53 -1.35 8.99
N GLY A 290 -27.26 -1.38 7.70
CA GLY A 290 -26.67 -0.24 6.96
C GLY A 290 -25.16 -0.24 6.77
N HIS A 291 -24.37 -1.05 7.50
CA HIS A 291 -22.93 -1.17 7.29
C HIS A 291 -22.40 -2.59 7.55
N THR A 292 -21.21 -2.88 7.08
CA THR A 292 -20.54 -4.18 7.24
C THR A 292 -19.24 -4.07 8.07
N HIS A 293 -18.68 -2.87 8.19
CA HIS A 293 -17.41 -2.66 8.90
C HIS A 293 -17.45 -1.32 9.65
N LEU A 294 -16.77 -1.30 10.78
CA LEU A 294 -16.59 -0.14 11.67
C LEU A 294 -15.11 0.18 11.82
N PHE A 295 -14.75 1.44 11.72
CA PHE A 295 -13.46 1.98 12.14
C PHE A 295 -13.65 2.62 13.52
N PRO A 296 -13.05 2.06 14.59
CA PRO A 296 -13.22 2.57 15.93
C PRO A 296 -12.58 3.97 16.08
N PRO A 297 -13.10 4.82 16.98
CA PRO A 297 -12.41 6.06 17.32
C PRO A 297 -11.06 5.75 17.98
N GLU A 298 -10.10 6.65 17.84
CA GLU A 298 -8.85 6.54 18.60
C GLU A 298 -9.15 6.53 20.10
N PRO A 299 -8.51 5.61 20.88
CA PRO A 299 -8.67 5.59 22.31
C PRO A 299 -8.24 6.95 22.88
N THR A 300 -9.08 7.54 23.71
CA THR A 300 -8.74 8.73 24.50
C THR A 300 -7.55 8.36 25.38
N THR A 301 -6.36 8.82 25.03
CA THR A 301 -5.25 8.88 26.00
C THR A 301 -5.62 9.97 27.00
N ASP A 302 -6.27 9.60 28.09
CA ASP A 302 -6.37 10.45 29.27
C ASP A 302 -4.92 10.73 29.72
N ARG A 303 -4.44 11.92 29.42
CA ARG A 303 -3.26 12.45 30.08
C ARG A 303 -3.70 12.84 31.49
N ASN A 304 -3.50 11.93 32.43
CA ASN A 304 -3.39 12.28 33.85
C ASN A 304 -2.05 12.96 34.12
#